data_290ef1cbcb0fb283754f49e3c6b569f7
#
_entry.id   290ef1cbcb0fb283754f49e3c6b569f7
#
_cell.length_a   1.000
_cell.length_b   1.000
_cell.length_c   1.000
_cell.angle_alpha   90.00
_cell.angle_beta   90.00
_cell.angle_gamma   90.00
#
_symmetry.space_group_name_H-M   'P 1'
#
loop_
_entity.id
_entity.type
_entity.pdbx_description
1 polymer ?
#
loop_
_entity_poly.entity_id
_entity_poly.type
_entity_poly.pdbx_seq_one_letter_code
_entity_poly.pdbx_strand_id
1 'polypeptide(L)'
;KVDWLSADESNVDDYIADPLCGADATVGLFRQMLHGIRFNQRMSHLRQMDKDMPVLFVAGDKDPVGSCGKGVRQTYDAFRQAGMRDCTLKLYPGLRHEILNEKAYAAEITKDIETWLLSRLEK
;
A
#
# COMPACT_ATOMS: atom_id res chain seq x y z
N LYS A 1 -11.06 13.20 12.61
CA LYS A 1 -9.65 13.11 13.08
C LYS A 1 -8.87 11.98 12.42
N VAL A 2 -9.56 10.99 11.87
CA VAL A 2 -8.99 9.83 11.16
C VAL A 2 -9.53 9.67 9.73
N ASP A 3 -10.00 10.76 9.12
CA ASP A 3 -10.56 10.77 7.76
C ASP A 3 -9.58 10.30 6.67
N TRP A 4 -8.28 10.28 6.99
CA TRP A 4 -7.24 9.76 6.11
C TRP A 4 -7.35 8.24 5.88
N LEU A 5 -8.03 7.54 6.79
CA LEU A 5 -8.11 6.07 6.82
C LEU A 5 -8.96 5.54 5.66
N SER A 6 -10.19 6.05 5.55
CA SER A 6 -11.19 5.56 4.58
C SER A 6 -12.07 6.69 4.07
N ALA A 7 -12.60 6.57 2.86
CA ALA A 7 -13.66 7.40 2.36
C ALA A 7 -15.05 6.91 2.85
N ASP A 8 -15.14 5.68 3.35
CA ASP A 8 -16.36 5.13 3.99
C ASP A 8 -16.41 5.54 5.47
N GLU A 9 -17.37 6.42 5.81
CA GLU A 9 -17.55 6.92 7.17
C GLU A 9 -17.79 5.79 8.18
N SER A 10 -18.50 4.72 7.78
CA SER A 10 -18.75 3.60 8.68
C SER A 10 -17.47 2.83 9.03
N ASN A 11 -16.51 2.73 8.11
CA ASN A 11 -15.21 2.13 8.41
C ASN A 11 -14.40 3.01 9.38
N VAL A 12 -14.51 4.33 9.24
CA VAL A 12 -13.89 5.29 10.17
C VAL A 12 -14.49 5.18 11.57
N ASP A 13 -15.82 5.04 11.68
CA ASP A 13 -16.52 4.89 12.95
C ASP A 13 -16.17 3.54 13.62
N ASP A 14 -16.10 2.46 12.86
CA ASP A 14 -15.68 1.13 13.34
C ASP A 14 -14.26 1.19 13.91
N TYR A 15 -13.32 1.87 13.23
CA TYR A 15 -11.95 2.07 13.70
C TYR A 15 -11.90 2.88 15.02
N ILE A 16 -12.72 3.93 15.13
CA ILE A 16 -12.76 4.77 16.34
C ILE A 16 -13.36 4.00 17.53
N ALA A 17 -14.32 3.12 17.27
CA ALA A 17 -15.00 2.32 18.30
C ALA A 17 -14.15 1.13 18.78
N ASP A 18 -13.20 0.66 18.00
CA ASP A 18 -12.37 -0.49 18.35
C ASP A 18 -11.30 -0.12 19.39
N PRO A 19 -11.34 -0.72 20.61
CA PRO A 19 -10.38 -0.43 21.68
C PRO A 19 -8.94 -0.88 21.37
N LEU A 20 -8.75 -1.70 20.33
CA LEU A 20 -7.43 -2.13 19.87
C LEU A 20 -6.83 -1.18 18.83
N CYS A 21 -7.63 -0.24 18.31
CA CYS A 21 -7.19 0.74 17.34
C CYS A 21 -6.77 2.06 18.00
N GLY A 22 -5.91 2.82 17.33
CA GLY A 22 -5.52 4.16 17.74
C GLY A 22 -4.63 4.25 18.98
N ALA A 23 -3.99 3.13 19.40
CA ALA A 23 -3.05 3.14 20.50
C ALA A 23 -1.84 4.06 20.23
N ASP A 24 -1.38 4.76 21.27
CA ASP A 24 -0.21 5.64 21.17
C ASP A 24 1.06 4.83 20.89
N ALA A 25 1.68 5.10 19.75
CA ALA A 25 2.94 4.48 19.38
C ALA A 25 4.11 5.11 20.15
N THR A 26 5.02 4.27 20.63
CA THR A 26 6.23 4.75 21.34
C THR A 26 7.22 5.39 20.35
N VAL A 27 8.06 6.30 20.85
CA VAL A 27 9.19 6.88 20.09
C VAL A 27 10.10 5.76 19.54
N GLY A 28 10.29 4.69 20.33
CA GLY A 28 11.07 3.52 19.91
C GLY A 28 10.48 2.82 18.68
N LEU A 29 9.15 2.64 18.64
CA LEU A 29 8.45 2.06 17.50
C LEU A 29 8.65 2.92 16.24
N PHE A 30 8.39 4.23 16.31
CA PHE A 30 8.59 5.13 15.17
C PHE A 30 10.03 5.13 14.68
N ARG A 31 11.00 5.15 15.60
CA ARG A 31 12.43 5.09 15.24
C ARG A 31 12.76 3.82 14.44
N GLN A 32 12.30 2.66 14.90
CA GLN A 32 12.56 1.39 14.23
C GLN A 32 11.83 1.30 12.88
N MET A 33 10.58 1.76 12.82
CA MET A 33 9.81 1.82 11.58
C MET A 33 10.52 2.70 10.53
N LEU A 34 10.93 3.91 10.89
CA LEU A 34 11.65 4.82 9.99
C LEU A 34 13.00 4.26 9.57
N HIS A 35 13.70 3.55 10.46
CA HIS A 35 14.95 2.85 10.11
C HIS A 35 14.70 1.75 9.07
N GLY A 36 13.67 0.94 9.26
CA GLY A 36 13.26 -0.10 8.29
C GLY A 36 12.87 0.49 6.93
N ILE A 37 12.09 1.57 6.91
CA ILE A 37 11.71 2.27 5.68
C ILE A 37 12.96 2.77 4.94
N ARG A 38 13.90 3.45 5.65
CA ARG A 38 15.14 3.93 5.03
C ARG A 38 16.03 2.81 4.52
N PHE A 39 16.03 1.66 5.21
CA PHE A 39 16.75 0.47 4.75
C PHE A 39 16.16 -0.05 3.44
N ASN A 40 14.83 -0.23 3.38
CA ASN A 40 14.13 -0.78 2.23
C ASN A 40 14.16 0.15 1.00
N GLN A 41 14.28 1.47 1.18
CA GLN A 41 14.36 2.44 0.09
C GLN A 41 15.74 2.53 -0.57
N ARG A 42 16.77 1.87 -0.02
CA ARG A 42 18.11 1.93 -0.62
C ARG A 42 18.13 1.17 -1.94
N MET A 43 18.54 1.85 -3.01
CA MET A 43 18.67 1.25 -4.34
C MET A 43 19.59 0.01 -4.35
N SER A 44 20.63 -0.02 -3.50
CA SER A 44 21.52 -1.17 -3.34
C SER A 44 20.78 -2.41 -2.83
N HIS A 45 19.77 -2.25 -1.97
CA HIS A 45 18.94 -3.35 -1.46
C HIS A 45 17.89 -3.78 -2.49
N LEU A 46 17.23 -2.84 -3.14
CA LEU A 46 16.28 -3.14 -4.21
C LEU A 46 16.93 -3.92 -5.36
N ARG A 47 18.19 -3.61 -5.68
CA ARG A 47 18.96 -4.35 -6.70
C ARG A 47 19.31 -5.78 -6.32
N GLN A 48 19.18 -6.17 -5.06
CA GLN A 48 19.41 -7.55 -4.59
C GLN A 48 18.16 -8.42 -4.64
N MET A 49 16.97 -7.82 -4.86
CA MET A 49 15.73 -8.58 -4.99
C MET A 49 15.74 -9.44 -6.26
N ASP A 50 15.03 -10.54 -6.22
CA ASP A 50 14.77 -11.36 -7.41
C ASP A 50 14.04 -10.53 -8.46
N LYS A 51 14.61 -10.46 -9.68
CA LYS A 51 14.10 -9.61 -10.77
C LYS A 51 12.85 -10.17 -11.43
N ASP A 52 12.58 -11.44 -11.25
CA ASP A 52 11.41 -12.13 -11.82
C ASP A 52 10.25 -12.21 -10.82
N MET A 53 10.46 -11.81 -9.56
CA MET A 53 9.39 -11.77 -8.58
C MET A 53 8.31 -10.75 -9.00
N PRO A 54 7.06 -11.19 -9.21
CA PRO A 54 5.96 -10.28 -9.52
C PRO A 54 5.63 -9.37 -8.34
N VAL A 55 5.44 -8.08 -8.59
CA VAL A 55 5.09 -7.10 -7.56
C VAL A 55 3.88 -6.28 -8.01
N LEU A 56 2.84 -6.27 -7.18
CA LEU A 56 1.66 -5.45 -7.36
C LEU A 56 1.63 -4.33 -6.31
N PHE A 57 1.59 -3.09 -6.77
CA PHE A 57 1.35 -1.92 -5.93
C PHE A 57 -0.11 -1.49 -6.11
N VAL A 58 -0.87 -1.47 -5.01
CA VAL A 58 -2.25 -0.99 -4.96
C VAL A 58 -2.40 0.06 -3.87
N ALA A 59 -3.09 1.14 -4.13
CA ALA A 59 -3.36 2.19 -3.15
C ALA A 59 -4.50 3.09 -3.60
N GLY A 60 -5.10 3.83 -2.66
CA GLY A 60 -5.98 4.94 -2.98
C GLY A 60 -5.21 6.18 -3.45
N ASP A 61 -5.73 6.91 -4.43
CA ASP A 61 -5.10 8.13 -4.92
C ASP A 61 -5.27 9.34 -3.98
N LYS A 62 -6.10 9.18 -2.93
CA LYS A 62 -6.31 10.16 -1.85
C LYS A 62 -5.67 9.72 -0.52
N ASP A 63 -4.92 8.63 -0.50
CA ASP A 63 -4.19 8.20 0.69
C ASP A 63 -3.02 9.16 1.02
N PRO A 64 -3.09 9.94 2.11
CA PRO A 64 -2.01 10.85 2.49
C PRO A 64 -0.74 10.13 2.94
N VAL A 65 -0.84 8.87 3.44
CA VAL A 65 0.33 8.06 3.82
C VAL A 65 1.16 7.74 2.57
N GLY A 66 0.50 7.44 1.46
CA GLY A 66 1.12 7.28 0.15
C GLY A 66 1.39 8.59 -0.61
N SER A 67 1.29 9.75 0.07
CA SER A 67 1.42 11.09 -0.56
C SER A 67 0.45 11.27 -1.73
N CYS A 68 -0.79 10.83 -1.55
CA CYS A 68 -1.84 10.86 -2.57
C CYS A 68 -1.38 10.20 -3.89
N GLY A 69 -0.83 8.99 -3.78
CA GLY A 69 -0.35 8.17 -4.88
C GLY A 69 1.04 8.53 -5.42
N LYS A 70 1.60 9.70 -5.08
CA LYS A 70 2.96 10.09 -5.54
C LYS A 70 4.03 9.18 -4.94
N GLY A 71 3.98 8.90 -3.65
CA GLY A 71 4.93 8.03 -2.96
C GLY A 71 4.88 6.59 -3.49
N VAL A 72 3.66 6.10 -3.80
CA VAL A 72 3.49 4.76 -4.38
C VAL A 72 4.09 4.69 -5.79
N ARG A 73 3.89 5.73 -6.63
CA ARG A 73 4.53 5.82 -7.96
C ARG A 73 6.05 5.86 -7.85
N GLN A 74 6.59 6.68 -6.94
CA GLN A 74 8.04 6.74 -6.71
C GLN A 74 8.62 5.37 -6.31
N THR A 75 7.91 4.62 -5.46
CA THR A 75 8.31 3.27 -5.07
C THR A 75 8.25 2.31 -6.27
N TYR A 76 7.18 2.33 -7.04
CA TYR A 76 7.06 1.56 -8.28
C TYR A 76 8.22 1.88 -9.25
N ASP A 77 8.52 3.15 -9.48
CA ASP A 77 9.59 3.58 -10.37
C ASP A 77 10.97 3.11 -9.86
N ALA A 78 11.20 3.16 -8.53
CA ALA A 78 12.43 2.66 -7.93
C ALA A 78 12.60 1.15 -8.12
N PHE A 79 11.53 0.36 -8.02
CA PHE A 79 11.56 -1.08 -8.30
C PHE A 79 11.88 -1.35 -9.77
N ARG A 80 11.25 -0.61 -10.69
CA ARG A 80 11.54 -0.69 -12.14
C ARG A 80 13.00 -0.31 -12.42
N GLN A 81 13.50 0.76 -11.82
CA GLN A 81 14.89 1.21 -11.94
C GLN A 81 15.89 0.21 -11.33
N ALA A 82 15.48 -0.53 -10.31
CA ALA A 82 16.28 -1.61 -9.73
C ALA A 82 16.37 -2.85 -10.63
N GLY A 83 15.59 -2.91 -11.71
CA GLY A 83 15.58 -3.99 -12.70
C GLY A 83 14.46 -5.02 -12.52
N MET A 84 13.47 -4.77 -11.64
CA MET A 84 12.32 -5.65 -11.50
C MET A 84 11.50 -5.69 -12.80
N ARG A 85 11.22 -6.88 -13.32
CA ARG A 85 10.62 -7.08 -14.65
C ARG A 85 9.10 -7.06 -14.64
N ASP A 86 8.47 -7.69 -13.65
CA ASP A 86 7.02 -7.77 -13.51
C ASP A 86 6.54 -6.89 -12.33
N CYS A 87 6.38 -5.59 -12.60
CA CYS A 87 5.81 -4.64 -11.66
C CYS A 87 4.52 -4.06 -12.23
N THR A 88 3.47 -4.09 -11.45
CA THR A 88 2.16 -3.50 -11.78
C THR A 88 1.82 -2.43 -10.75
N LEU A 89 1.27 -1.30 -11.20
CA LEU A 89 0.77 -0.24 -10.33
C LEU A 89 -0.70 0.02 -10.67
N LYS A 90 -1.58 -0.06 -9.67
CA LYS A 90 -2.98 0.36 -9.76
C LYS A 90 -3.32 1.30 -8.61
N LEU A 91 -3.76 2.52 -8.97
CA LEU A 91 -4.29 3.50 -8.03
C LEU A 91 -5.80 3.59 -8.21
N TYR A 92 -6.53 3.54 -7.09
CA TYR A 92 -7.99 3.63 -7.07
C TYR A 92 -8.42 5.06 -6.82
N PRO A 93 -9.16 5.67 -7.76
CA PRO A 93 -9.56 7.07 -7.66
C PRO A 93 -10.49 7.34 -6.47
N GLY A 94 -10.22 8.41 -5.72
CA GLY A 94 -11.04 8.85 -4.60
C GLY A 94 -10.83 8.07 -3.30
N LEU A 95 -10.18 6.90 -3.34
CA LEU A 95 -9.99 6.06 -2.16
C LEU A 95 -8.78 6.50 -1.33
N ARG A 96 -8.81 6.15 -0.04
CA ARG A 96 -7.80 6.52 0.95
C ARG A 96 -6.93 5.34 1.34
N HIS A 97 -6.57 5.19 2.62
CA HIS A 97 -5.56 4.22 3.09
C HIS A 97 -6.04 2.78 3.05
N GLU A 98 -7.25 2.53 3.53
CA GLU A 98 -7.79 1.17 3.68
C GLU A 98 -8.69 0.77 2.50
N ILE A 99 -8.11 0.66 1.31
CA ILE A 99 -8.85 0.38 0.08
C ILE A 99 -9.68 -0.91 0.13
N LEU A 100 -9.27 -1.92 0.90
CA LEU A 100 -10.00 -3.19 1.02
C LEU A 100 -11.17 -3.12 2.01
N ASN A 101 -11.24 -2.07 2.83
CA ASN A 101 -12.32 -1.82 3.77
C ASN A 101 -13.35 -0.81 3.24
N GLU A 102 -13.15 -0.30 2.02
CA GLU A 102 -14.12 0.55 1.32
C GLU A 102 -15.29 -0.30 0.82
N LYS A 103 -16.41 -0.37 1.56
CA LYS A 103 -17.55 -1.29 1.30
C LYS A 103 -18.04 -1.26 -0.15
N ALA A 104 -18.07 -0.08 -0.77
CA ALA A 104 -18.53 0.10 -2.15
C ALA A 104 -17.55 -0.46 -3.20
N TYR A 105 -16.27 -0.62 -2.87
CA TYR A 105 -15.21 -0.96 -3.82
C TYR A 105 -14.45 -2.24 -3.47
N ALA A 106 -14.55 -2.74 -2.24
CA ALA A 106 -13.78 -3.89 -1.74
C ALA A 106 -13.89 -5.12 -2.64
N ALA A 107 -15.09 -5.41 -3.16
CA ALA A 107 -15.31 -6.57 -4.05
C ALA A 107 -14.59 -6.40 -5.39
N GLU A 108 -14.61 -5.21 -5.99
CA GLU A 108 -13.90 -4.88 -7.23
C GLU A 108 -12.38 -4.99 -7.02
N ILE A 109 -11.89 -4.37 -5.94
CA ILE A 109 -10.45 -4.35 -5.63
C ILE A 109 -9.93 -5.77 -5.36
N THR A 110 -10.68 -6.57 -4.60
CA THR A 110 -10.34 -7.97 -4.34
C THR A 110 -10.27 -8.77 -5.63
N LYS A 111 -11.25 -8.60 -6.53
CA LYS A 111 -11.26 -9.25 -7.84
C LYS A 111 -10.08 -8.85 -8.71
N ASP A 112 -9.69 -7.57 -8.70
CA ASP A 112 -8.52 -7.08 -9.42
C ASP A 112 -7.23 -7.76 -8.94
N ILE A 113 -7.05 -7.84 -7.60
CA ILE A 113 -5.89 -8.48 -6.98
C ILE A 113 -5.89 -9.99 -7.31
N GLU A 114 -7.03 -10.66 -7.19
CA GLU A 114 -7.20 -12.07 -7.54
C GLU A 114 -6.85 -12.32 -9.01
N THR A 115 -7.40 -11.52 -9.92
CA THR A 115 -7.12 -11.62 -11.36
C THR A 115 -5.63 -11.45 -11.65
N TRP A 116 -5.01 -10.47 -10.99
CA TRP A 116 -3.57 -10.25 -11.13
C TRP A 116 -2.77 -11.47 -10.63
N LEU A 117 -3.12 -12.03 -9.45
CA LEU A 117 -2.46 -13.22 -8.89
C LEU A 117 -2.61 -14.43 -9.80
N LEU A 118 -3.85 -14.76 -10.23
CA LEU A 118 -4.13 -15.92 -11.09
C LEU A 118 -3.35 -15.84 -12.40
N SER A 119 -3.23 -14.67 -13.01
CA SER A 119 -2.47 -14.48 -14.26
C SER A 119 -0.96 -14.77 -14.12
N ARG A 120 -0.42 -14.95 -12.91
CA ARG A 120 0.98 -15.31 -12.63
C ARG A 120 1.13 -16.76 -12.23
N LEU A 121 0.07 -17.44 -11.79
CA LEU A 121 0.09 -18.86 -11.44
C LEU A 121 -0.03 -19.76 -12.69
N GLU A 122 -0.54 -19.22 -13.79
CA GLU A 122 -0.73 -19.94 -15.07
C GLU A 122 0.51 -19.90 -15.96
N LYS A 123 1.62 -19.33 -15.49
CA LYS A 123 2.92 -19.27 -16.17
C LYS A 123 3.86 -20.33 -15.61
#